data_b98623ec8ae29e69ad72e0a7eda8df35
#
_entry.id   b98623ec8ae29e69ad72e0a7eda8df35
#
_cell.length_a   1.000
_cell.length_b   1.000
_cell.length_c   1.000
_cell.angle_alpha   90.00
_cell.angle_beta   90.00
_cell.angle_gamma   90.00
#
_symmetry.space_group_name_H-M   'P 1'
#
loop_
_entity.id
_entity.type
_entity.pdbx_description
1 polymer ?
#
loop_
_entity_poly.entity_id
_entity_poly.type
_entity_poly.pdbx_seq_one_letter_code
_entity_poly.pdbx_strand_id
1 'polypeptide(L)'
;MKKIVVFLLLVSNFFPSGCTRPKQYADYSRHSGFDRTEIDSATLRNLEVLGRVWGFVKYHHPAFSDDRYDLDFELFELLPLIADTAPAARNEILAQWIDGFGRYKTTPEKYEKILASDSVFEHRTDIGWIRDTATLGRELSERLVRLCLLYTSDAADD
;
A
#
# COMPACT_ATOMS: atom_id res chain seq x y z
N MET A 1 -48.38 46.18 -15.27
CA MET A 1 -46.90 46.24 -15.21
C MET A 1 -46.45 45.30 -14.11
N LYS A 2 -46.01 44.07 -14.49
CA LYS A 2 -45.55 43.03 -13.54
C LYS A 2 -44.04 43.20 -13.31
N LYS A 3 -43.66 43.49 -12.08
CA LYS A 3 -42.25 43.57 -11.66
C LYS A 3 -41.73 42.13 -11.46
N ILE A 4 -40.78 41.72 -12.30
CA ILE A 4 -40.04 40.47 -12.16
C ILE A 4 -38.92 40.72 -11.16
N VAL A 5 -39.00 40.09 -10.00
CA VAL A 5 -37.91 40.06 -9.01
C VAL A 5 -37.02 38.89 -9.38
N VAL A 6 -35.83 39.17 -9.90
CA VAL A 6 -34.79 38.18 -10.16
C VAL A 6 -34.07 37.88 -8.84
N PHE A 7 -34.33 36.71 -8.29
CA PHE A 7 -33.65 36.22 -7.10
C PHE A 7 -32.33 35.59 -7.53
N LEU A 8 -31.23 36.33 -7.34
CA LEU A 8 -29.87 35.89 -7.63
C LEU A 8 -29.45 34.91 -6.52
N LEU A 9 -29.54 33.60 -6.76
CA LEU A 9 -29.00 32.57 -5.88
C LEU A 9 -27.48 32.58 -6.00
N LEU A 10 -26.82 33.20 -5.02
CA LEU A 10 -25.38 33.02 -4.76
C LEU A 10 -25.15 31.58 -4.31
N VAL A 11 -24.78 30.72 -5.25
CA VAL A 11 -24.25 29.39 -4.95
C VAL A 11 -22.83 29.60 -4.38
N SER A 12 -22.76 29.67 -3.07
CA SER A 12 -21.49 29.60 -2.35
C SER A 12 -20.91 28.20 -2.55
N ASN A 13 -19.89 28.10 -3.42
CA ASN A 13 -19.06 26.91 -3.56
C ASN A 13 -18.28 26.71 -2.25
N PHE A 14 -18.89 26.01 -1.32
CA PHE A 14 -18.21 25.47 -0.17
C PHE A 14 -17.29 24.35 -0.67
N PHE A 15 -16.02 24.67 -0.96
CA PHE A 15 -14.98 23.69 -1.12
C PHE A 15 -14.74 23.07 0.28
N PRO A 16 -15.06 21.80 0.50
CA PRO A 16 -14.65 21.15 1.73
C PRO A 16 -13.12 21.06 1.69
N SER A 17 -12.46 21.84 2.54
CA SER A 17 -11.06 21.60 2.88
C SER A 17 -10.95 20.13 3.30
N GLY A 18 -10.23 19.34 2.50
CA GLY A 18 -10.14 17.90 2.68
C GLY A 18 -9.32 17.55 3.92
N CYS A 19 -9.93 17.62 5.09
CA CYS A 19 -9.48 16.81 6.22
C CYS A 19 -9.75 15.36 5.85
N THR A 20 -8.75 14.65 5.38
CA THR A 20 -8.79 13.21 5.19
C THR A 20 -8.97 12.58 6.57
N ARG A 21 -10.18 12.04 6.82
CA ARG A 21 -10.46 11.37 8.09
C ARG A 21 -9.61 10.10 8.19
N PRO A 22 -9.11 9.75 9.39
CA PRO A 22 -8.48 8.45 9.62
C PRO A 22 -9.40 7.31 9.18
N LYS A 23 -8.81 6.23 8.65
CA LYS A 23 -9.55 5.01 8.31
C LYS A 23 -10.15 4.42 9.60
N GLN A 24 -11.39 3.98 9.52
CA GLN A 24 -12.06 3.29 10.62
C GLN A 24 -11.80 1.80 10.49
N TYR A 25 -11.34 1.16 11.55
CA TYR A 25 -11.06 -0.27 11.64
C TYR A 25 -12.05 -0.96 12.59
N ALA A 26 -12.11 -2.28 12.55
CA ALA A 26 -12.73 -3.08 13.60
C ALA A 26 -11.99 -2.90 14.94
N ASP A 27 -12.61 -3.28 16.04
CA ASP A 27 -11.96 -3.22 17.36
C ASP A 27 -10.95 -4.38 17.52
N TYR A 28 -9.69 -4.08 17.26
CA TYR A 28 -8.57 -5.01 17.44
C TYR A 28 -7.82 -4.84 18.76
N SER A 29 -8.38 -4.10 19.74
CA SER A 29 -7.72 -3.79 21.02
C SER A 29 -7.37 -5.04 21.86
N ARG A 30 -8.04 -6.15 21.63
CA ARG A 30 -7.90 -7.38 22.42
C ARG A 30 -7.26 -8.54 21.64
N HIS A 31 -7.49 -8.63 20.34
CA HIS A 31 -6.97 -9.69 19.47
C HIS A 31 -7.05 -9.29 18.01
N SER A 32 -6.22 -9.89 17.19
CA SER A 32 -6.15 -9.63 15.74
C SER A 32 -7.38 -10.13 14.94
N GLY A 33 -8.29 -10.88 15.55
CA GLY A 33 -9.36 -11.56 14.83
C GLY A 33 -8.90 -12.82 14.05
N PHE A 34 -7.61 -13.11 14.07
CA PHE A 34 -7.02 -14.28 13.43
C PHE A 34 -6.70 -15.34 14.48
N ASP A 35 -7.62 -16.28 14.67
CA ASP A 35 -7.49 -17.37 15.66
C ASP A 35 -7.37 -18.71 14.92
N ARG A 36 -6.16 -19.27 14.91
CA ARG A 36 -5.87 -20.57 14.29
C ARG A 36 -4.95 -21.38 15.18
N THR A 37 -5.36 -22.60 15.43
CA THR A 37 -4.59 -23.58 16.19
C THR A 37 -3.65 -24.42 15.31
N GLU A 38 -3.97 -24.53 14.02
CA GLU A 38 -3.17 -25.28 13.05
C GLU A 38 -2.92 -24.44 11.80
N ILE A 39 -1.68 -24.48 11.34
CA ILE A 39 -1.23 -23.78 10.13
C ILE A 39 -0.52 -24.81 9.24
N ASP A 40 -1.09 -25.05 8.07
CA ASP A 40 -0.46 -25.91 7.07
C ASP A 40 0.66 -25.17 6.30
N SER A 41 1.39 -25.90 5.48
CA SER A 41 2.52 -25.34 4.74
C SER A 41 2.09 -24.31 3.67
N ALA A 42 0.86 -24.36 3.17
CA ALA A 42 0.36 -23.39 2.19
C ALA A 42 0.00 -22.08 2.89
N THR A 43 -0.73 -22.16 4.00
CA THR A 43 -1.03 -21.02 4.88
C THR A 43 0.24 -20.35 5.37
N LEU A 44 1.24 -21.13 5.83
CA LEU A 44 2.51 -20.60 6.29
C LEU A 44 3.22 -19.78 5.20
N ARG A 45 3.29 -20.28 3.97
CA ARG A 45 3.86 -19.54 2.84
C ARG A 45 3.09 -18.25 2.53
N ASN A 46 1.77 -18.28 2.63
CA ASN A 46 0.95 -17.09 2.42
C ASN A 46 1.23 -16.03 3.48
N LEU A 47 1.32 -16.43 4.74
CA LEU A 47 1.62 -15.53 5.86
C LEU A 47 3.06 -14.99 5.77
N GLU A 48 4.02 -15.78 5.31
CA GLU A 48 5.39 -15.32 5.06
C GLU A 48 5.41 -14.20 4.01
N VAL A 49 4.73 -14.39 2.87
CA VAL A 49 4.64 -13.36 1.83
C VAL A 49 3.91 -12.12 2.35
N LEU A 50 2.81 -12.29 3.09
CA LEU A 50 2.10 -11.18 3.71
C LEU A 50 3.02 -10.37 4.64
N GLY A 51 3.73 -11.03 5.54
CA GLY A 51 4.64 -10.37 6.49
C GLY A 51 5.75 -9.59 5.80
N ARG A 52 6.35 -10.17 4.73
CA ARG A 52 7.37 -9.50 3.92
C ARG A 52 6.81 -8.26 3.21
N VAL A 53 5.67 -8.40 2.54
CA VAL A 53 5.03 -7.29 1.79
C VAL A 53 4.57 -6.20 2.75
N TRP A 54 3.87 -6.56 3.84
CA TRP A 54 3.43 -5.61 4.84
C TRP A 54 4.60 -4.83 5.47
N GLY A 55 5.65 -5.54 5.90
CA GLY A 55 6.84 -4.91 6.47
C GLY A 55 7.54 -3.99 5.47
N PHE A 56 7.64 -4.38 4.20
CA PHE A 56 8.20 -3.53 3.16
C PHE A 56 7.36 -2.26 2.94
N VAL A 57 6.05 -2.40 2.80
CA VAL A 57 5.12 -1.27 2.60
C VAL A 57 5.17 -0.32 3.78
N LYS A 58 5.23 -0.84 5.01
CA LYS A 58 5.35 -0.05 6.25
C LYS A 58 6.47 0.98 6.21
N TYR A 59 7.61 0.61 5.64
CA TYR A 59 8.81 1.46 5.65
C TYR A 59 9.02 2.25 4.35
N HIS A 60 8.28 1.95 3.29
CA HIS A 60 8.55 2.53 1.98
C HIS A 60 7.36 3.32 1.41
N HIS A 61 6.14 3.14 1.93
CA HIS A 61 4.98 3.81 1.37
C HIS A 61 4.72 5.17 2.06
N PRO A 62 4.66 6.29 1.31
CA PRO A 62 4.53 7.63 1.88
C PRO A 62 3.21 7.88 2.63
N ALA A 63 2.15 7.10 2.36
CA ALA A 63 0.88 7.22 3.08
C ALA A 63 0.98 6.94 4.58
N PHE A 64 2.09 6.33 5.04
CA PHE A 64 2.31 6.01 6.44
C PHE A 64 3.15 7.03 7.19
N SER A 65 3.48 8.14 6.56
CA SER A 65 4.08 9.29 7.24
C SER A 65 3.06 10.13 8.03
N ASP A 66 1.78 9.84 7.91
CA ASP A 66 0.70 10.51 8.65
C ASP A 66 -0.21 9.48 9.36
N ASP A 67 -1.00 9.94 10.32
CA ASP A 67 -1.86 9.09 11.18
C ASP A 67 -3.16 8.63 10.50
N ARG A 68 -3.24 8.61 9.17
CA ARG A 68 -4.45 8.20 8.44
C ARG A 68 -4.72 6.70 8.52
N TYR A 69 -3.66 5.91 8.60
CA TYR A 69 -3.71 4.45 8.59
C TYR A 69 -2.98 3.88 9.80
N ASP A 70 -3.61 2.91 10.45
CA ASP A 70 -2.96 2.06 11.45
C ASP A 70 -2.48 0.78 10.75
N LEU A 71 -1.16 0.65 10.60
CA LEU A 71 -0.56 -0.46 9.87
C LEU A 71 -0.73 -1.81 10.52
N ASP A 72 -0.77 -1.86 11.83
CA ASP A 72 -0.98 -3.11 12.54
C ASP A 72 -2.43 -3.57 12.34
N PHE A 73 -3.39 -2.65 12.31
CA PHE A 73 -4.77 -2.96 12.00
C PHE A 73 -4.96 -3.32 10.52
N GLU A 74 -4.22 -2.69 9.59
CA GLU A 74 -4.17 -3.14 8.19
C GLU A 74 -3.70 -4.60 8.08
N LEU A 75 -2.67 -4.99 8.84
CA LEU A 75 -2.22 -6.39 8.89
C LEU A 75 -3.34 -7.31 9.38
N PHE A 76 -4.04 -6.93 10.46
CA PHE A 76 -5.11 -7.75 11.02
C PHE A 76 -6.28 -7.92 10.05
N GLU A 77 -6.61 -6.91 9.26
CA GLU A 77 -7.61 -7.06 8.19
C GLU A 77 -7.15 -7.99 7.05
N LEU A 78 -5.86 -8.01 6.73
CA LEU A 78 -5.30 -8.86 5.68
C LEU A 78 -5.15 -10.34 6.08
N LEU A 79 -4.86 -10.64 7.35
CA LEU A 79 -4.61 -12.00 7.82
C LEU A 79 -5.68 -13.01 7.38
N PRO A 80 -6.98 -12.80 7.65
CA PRO A 80 -8.02 -13.76 7.26
C PRO A 80 -8.24 -13.83 5.74
N LEU A 81 -7.94 -12.75 5.01
CA LEU A 81 -8.10 -12.71 3.55
C LEU A 81 -7.00 -13.49 2.83
N ILE A 82 -5.80 -13.54 3.42
CA ILE A 82 -4.59 -14.08 2.79
C ILE A 82 -4.35 -15.54 3.17
N ALA A 83 -4.64 -15.92 4.41
CA ALA A 83 -4.19 -17.20 4.99
C ALA A 83 -4.46 -18.41 4.10
N ASP A 84 -5.69 -18.60 3.62
CA ASP A 84 -6.12 -19.76 2.86
C ASP A 84 -6.29 -19.50 1.36
N THR A 85 -5.78 -18.40 0.88
CA THR A 85 -6.01 -17.95 -0.49
C THR A 85 -4.99 -18.57 -1.45
N ALA A 86 -5.39 -18.86 -2.67
CA ALA A 86 -4.48 -19.33 -3.72
C ALA A 86 -3.41 -18.24 -4.02
N PRO A 87 -2.16 -18.62 -4.34
CA PRO A 87 -1.05 -17.67 -4.51
C PRO A 87 -1.34 -16.50 -5.47
N ALA A 88 -2.03 -16.76 -6.59
CA ALA A 88 -2.38 -15.72 -7.53
C ALA A 88 -3.37 -14.69 -6.94
N ALA A 89 -4.43 -15.16 -6.28
CA ALA A 89 -5.41 -14.30 -5.64
C ALA A 89 -4.81 -13.55 -4.43
N ARG A 90 -3.92 -14.20 -3.65
CA ARG A 90 -3.13 -13.53 -2.60
C ARG A 90 -2.36 -12.33 -3.15
N ASN A 91 -1.66 -12.53 -4.27
CA ASN A 91 -0.85 -11.48 -4.88
C ASN A 91 -1.72 -10.32 -5.39
N GLU A 92 -2.91 -10.63 -5.92
CA GLU A 92 -3.88 -9.62 -6.35
C GLU A 92 -4.43 -8.83 -5.18
N ILE A 93 -4.81 -9.47 -4.08
CA ILE A 93 -5.28 -8.81 -2.85
C ILE A 93 -4.21 -7.86 -2.32
N LEU A 94 -2.94 -8.30 -2.25
CA LEU A 94 -1.84 -7.47 -1.77
C LEU A 94 -1.56 -6.29 -2.72
N ALA A 95 -1.67 -6.48 -4.02
CA ALA A 95 -1.52 -5.42 -5.00
C ALA A 95 -2.63 -4.37 -4.86
N GLN A 96 -3.89 -4.79 -4.73
CA GLN A 96 -5.03 -3.90 -4.50
C GLN A 96 -4.93 -3.16 -3.17
N TRP A 97 -4.46 -3.82 -2.12
CA TRP A 97 -4.21 -3.21 -0.83
C TRP A 97 -3.20 -2.06 -0.93
N ILE A 98 -2.08 -2.25 -1.62
CA ILE A 98 -1.09 -1.19 -1.87
C ILE A 98 -1.71 -0.04 -2.67
N ASP A 99 -2.48 -0.33 -3.72
CA ASP A 99 -3.14 0.69 -4.54
C ASP A 99 -4.17 1.50 -3.74
N GLY A 100 -4.76 0.92 -2.69
CA GLY A 100 -5.72 1.56 -1.79
C GLY A 100 -5.16 2.76 -1.00
N PHE A 101 -3.85 2.83 -0.82
CA PHE A 101 -3.18 3.97 -0.14
C PHE A 101 -2.99 5.19 -1.05
N GLY A 102 -3.38 5.09 -2.30
CA GLY A 102 -3.31 6.18 -3.26
C GLY A 102 -2.09 6.10 -4.19
N ARG A 103 -2.07 7.05 -5.13
CA ARG A 103 -1.01 7.10 -6.13
C ARG A 103 0.12 8.01 -5.64
N TYR A 104 1.33 7.53 -5.80
CA TYR A 104 2.56 8.30 -5.62
C TYR A 104 3.20 8.57 -6.98
N LYS A 105 3.85 9.72 -7.10
CA LYS A 105 4.51 10.12 -8.35
C LYS A 105 5.94 9.59 -8.36
N THR A 106 6.24 8.69 -9.30
CA THR A 106 7.61 8.39 -9.70
C THR A 106 7.85 8.96 -11.09
N THR A 107 9.03 9.54 -11.34
CA THR A 107 9.38 9.93 -12.70
C THR A 107 9.81 8.68 -13.46
N PRO A 108 9.28 8.43 -14.69
CA PRO A 108 9.62 7.25 -15.47
C PRO A 108 11.13 7.09 -15.73
N GLU A 109 11.83 8.20 -15.96
CA GLU A 109 13.28 8.22 -16.22
C GLU A 109 14.10 7.74 -15.01
N LYS A 110 13.68 8.08 -13.81
CA LYS A 110 14.33 7.65 -12.57
C LYS A 110 14.07 6.16 -12.32
N TYR A 111 12.88 5.69 -12.64
CA TYR A 111 12.50 4.29 -12.60
C TYR A 111 13.39 3.41 -13.49
N GLU A 112 13.51 3.77 -14.76
CA GLU A 112 14.35 3.03 -15.74
C GLU A 112 15.82 3.03 -15.33
N LYS A 113 16.35 4.16 -14.88
CA LYS A 113 17.76 4.29 -14.48
C LYS A 113 18.10 3.41 -13.27
N ILE A 114 17.18 3.28 -12.32
CA ILE A 114 17.39 2.47 -11.11
C ILE A 114 17.17 0.99 -11.42
N LEU A 115 16.22 0.62 -12.28
CA LEU A 115 16.06 -0.76 -12.75
C LEU A 115 17.29 -1.26 -13.49
N ALA A 116 17.98 -0.38 -14.23
CA ALA A 116 19.22 -0.68 -14.92
C ALA A 116 20.46 -0.71 -13.99
N SER A 117 20.34 -0.22 -12.76
CA SER A 117 21.43 -0.17 -11.77
C SER A 117 21.36 -1.34 -10.80
N ASP A 118 22.22 -2.33 -10.99
CA ASP A 118 22.37 -3.43 -10.01
C ASP A 118 22.88 -2.93 -8.66
N SER A 119 23.61 -1.81 -8.62
CA SER A 119 24.25 -1.26 -7.42
C SER A 119 23.25 -0.86 -6.31
N VAL A 120 22.03 -0.47 -6.65
CA VAL A 120 20.98 -0.13 -5.65
C VAL A 120 20.54 -1.36 -4.87
N PHE A 121 20.62 -2.54 -5.47
CA PHE A 121 20.18 -3.79 -4.85
C PHE A 121 21.34 -4.56 -4.19
N GLU A 122 22.59 -4.29 -4.56
CA GLU A 122 23.78 -4.92 -3.98
C GLU A 122 24.14 -4.39 -2.58
N HIS A 123 23.82 -3.14 -2.26
CA HIS A 123 24.22 -2.48 -1.01
C HIS A 123 23.11 -2.37 0.03
N ARG A 124 21.91 -2.87 -0.24
CA ARG A 124 20.79 -2.87 0.71
C ARG A 124 20.45 -4.28 1.14
N THR A 125 20.18 -4.43 2.42
CA THR A 125 19.67 -5.64 3.06
C THR A 125 18.65 -6.33 2.14
N ASP A 126 19.04 -7.46 1.55
CA ASP A 126 18.28 -8.42 0.75
C ASP A 126 16.84 -8.02 0.36
N ILE A 127 16.70 -7.02 -0.50
CA ILE A 127 15.42 -6.61 -1.10
C ILE A 127 15.20 -7.24 -2.48
N GLY A 128 16.12 -8.10 -2.95
CA GLY A 128 16.02 -8.78 -4.26
C GLY A 128 14.72 -9.55 -4.43
N TRP A 129 14.13 -10.02 -3.33
CA TRP A 129 12.87 -10.76 -3.33
C TRP A 129 11.67 -9.98 -3.92
N ILE A 130 11.67 -8.63 -3.91
CA ILE A 130 10.58 -7.85 -4.53
C ILE A 130 10.50 -8.04 -6.04
N ARG A 131 11.55 -8.58 -6.67
CA ARG A 131 11.61 -8.90 -8.10
C ARG A 131 11.25 -10.35 -8.42
N ASP A 132 10.98 -11.18 -7.42
CA ASP A 132 10.59 -12.57 -7.61
C ASP A 132 9.14 -12.66 -8.14
N THR A 133 9.01 -12.51 -9.46
CA THR A 133 7.71 -12.62 -10.13
C THR A 133 7.12 -14.03 -10.11
N ALA A 134 7.91 -15.06 -9.81
CA ALA A 134 7.39 -16.43 -9.65
C ALA A 134 6.55 -16.55 -8.38
N THR A 135 6.98 -15.91 -7.28
CA THR A 135 6.26 -15.90 -6.01
C THR A 135 5.20 -14.79 -5.95
N LEU A 136 5.54 -13.58 -6.40
CA LEU A 136 4.72 -12.38 -6.22
C LEU A 136 3.77 -12.08 -7.41
N GLY A 137 3.99 -12.73 -8.55
CA GLY A 137 3.37 -12.29 -9.79
C GLY A 137 3.94 -10.95 -10.28
N ARG A 138 3.66 -10.60 -11.53
CA ARG A 138 4.18 -9.38 -12.14
C ARG A 138 3.66 -8.12 -11.45
N GLU A 139 2.36 -8.03 -11.27
CA GLU A 139 1.71 -6.81 -10.80
C GLU A 139 2.15 -6.40 -9.38
N LEU A 140 2.19 -7.34 -8.44
CA LEU A 140 2.64 -7.06 -7.08
C LEU A 140 4.14 -6.70 -7.06
N SER A 141 4.97 -7.44 -7.79
CA SER A 141 6.39 -7.15 -7.93
C SER A 141 6.64 -5.73 -8.45
N GLU A 142 5.95 -5.31 -9.52
CA GLU A 142 6.07 -3.95 -10.07
C GLU A 142 5.71 -2.87 -9.04
N ARG A 143 4.68 -3.09 -8.22
CA ARG A 143 4.29 -2.13 -7.16
C ARG A 143 5.36 -2.00 -6.09
N LEU A 144 5.91 -3.12 -5.62
CA LEU A 144 6.98 -3.12 -4.63
C LEU A 144 8.25 -2.46 -5.16
N VAL A 145 8.63 -2.74 -6.40
CA VAL A 145 9.76 -2.07 -7.05
C VAL A 145 9.55 -0.57 -7.13
N ARG A 146 8.36 -0.10 -7.52
CA ARG A 146 8.05 1.34 -7.54
C ARG A 146 8.17 1.98 -6.16
N LEU A 147 7.70 1.32 -5.09
CA LEU A 147 7.85 1.80 -3.72
C LEU A 147 9.31 1.92 -3.30
N CYS A 148 10.13 0.92 -3.63
CA CYS A 148 11.57 0.96 -3.36
C CYS A 148 12.23 2.21 -3.97
N LEU A 149 11.80 2.61 -5.15
CA LEU A 149 12.37 3.74 -5.90
C LEU A 149 12.00 5.11 -5.31
N LEU A 150 10.86 5.23 -4.66
CA LEU A 150 10.48 6.47 -3.96
C LEU A 150 11.46 6.79 -2.84
N TYR A 151 11.76 5.82 -2.00
CA TYR A 151 12.64 5.99 -0.85
C TYR A 151 14.09 6.34 -1.23
N THR A 152 14.58 5.85 -2.40
CA THR A 152 15.94 6.17 -2.87
C THR A 152 16.06 7.57 -3.44
N SER A 153 14.94 8.22 -3.77
CA SER A 153 14.95 9.55 -4.39
C SER A 153 15.08 10.68 -3.38
N ASP A 154 14.50 10.52 -2.20
CA ASP A 154 14.56 11.56 -1.16
C ASP A 154 15.92 11.57 -0.44
N ALA A 155 16.60 10.42 -0.41
CA ALA A 155 17.93 10.30 0.21
C ALA A 155 19.10 10.79 -0.67
N ALA A 156 18.84 11.18 -1.92
CA ALA A 156 19.87 11.66 -2.85
C ALA A 156 19.86 13.18 -3.03
N ASP A 157 18.87 13.87 -2.46
CA ASP A 157 18.72 15.33 -2.55
C ASP A 157 19.17 16.05 -1.23
N ASP A 158 19.69 15.31 -0.23
CA ASP A 158 20.38 15.79 0.97
C ASP A 158 21.92 15.59 0.82
#